data_79cde42449a02987dc0dc35853b19c3a
#
_entry.id   79cde42449a02987dc0dc35853b19c3a
#
_cell.length_a   1.000
_cell.length_b   1.000
_cell.length_c   1.000
_cell.angle_alpha   90.00
_cell.angle_beta   90.00
_cell.angle_gamma   90.00
#
_symmetry.space_group_name_H-M   'P 1'
#
loop_
_entity.id
_entity.type
_entity.pdbx_description
1 polymer ?
#
loop_
_entity_poly.entity_id
_entity_poly.type
_entity_poly.pdbx_seq_one_letter_code
_entity_poly.pdbx_strand_id
1 'polypeptide(L)'
;MSEALERLKDSLLAAPIIWKGDYPYFIHPLTDGVPRLEPSVLTAVVEIIESMVDWKSIDLLLGIEAMGLPLTSPLSMRNERPQVVVRKRSYGLEGEVAIDQSTGYSKGSMFLNDIQKGERVLIVDDVLSTGGTLDAILQGVETIGAIIEAVIVVVEKGPGLKQLQEKYPHIKISSLVRL
;
A
#
# COMPACT_ATOMS: atom_id res chain seq x y z
N MET A 1 -1.77 -15.20 -18.18
CA MET A 1 -1.53 -13.97 -17.40
C MET A 1 -2.43 -12.91 -17.98
N SER A 2 -3.00 -11.98 -17.19
CA SER A 2 -3.80 -10.91 -17.77
C SER A 2 -2.88 -9.91 -18.48
N GLU A 3 -3.36 -9.26 -19.55
CA GLU A 3 -2.61 -8.22 -20.28
C GLU A 3 -2.16 -7.09 -19.33
N ALA A 4 -3.00 -6.74 -18.36
CA ALA A 4 -2.67 -5.76 -17.33
C ALA A 4 -1.44 -6.17 -16.50
N LEU A 5 -1.34 -7.43 -16.09
CA LEU A 5 -0.18 -7.93 -15.33
C LEU A 5 1.09 -7.96 -16.18
N GLU A 6 1.00 -8.30 -17.45
CA GLU A 6 2.14 -8.25 -18.38
C GLU A 6 2.63 -6.80 -18.53
N ARG A 7 1.72 -5.86 -18.76
CA ARG A 7 2.04 -4.42 -18.85
C ARG A 7 2.74 -3.89 -17.60
N LEU A 8 2.27 -4.27 -16.42
CA LEU A 8 2.91 -3.91 -15.15
C LEU A 8 4.33 -4.49 -15.07
N LYS A 9 4.50 -5.77 -15.39
CA LYS A 9 5.81 -6.43 -15.36
C LYS A 9 6.79 -5.82 -16.34
N ASP A 10 6.36 -5.55 -17.57
CA ASP A 10 7.21 -4.92 -18.60
C ASP A 10 7.67 -3.52 -18.15
N SER A 11 6.77 -2.74 -17.55
CA SER A 11 7.11 -1.44 -16.98
C SER A 11 8.14 -1.55 -15.86
N LEU A 12 8.01 -2.53 -14.96
CA LEU A 12 8.96 -2.77 -13.88
C LEU A 12 10.33 -3.23 -14.42
N LEU A 13 10.35 -4.09 -15.42
CA LEU A 13 11.60 -4.57 -16.06
C LEU A 13 12.32 -3.48 -16.84
N ALA A 14 11.61 -2.51 -17.39
CA ALA A 14 12.15 -1.36 -18.10
C ALA A 14 12.65 -0.23 -17.17
N ALA A 15 12.44 -0.36 -15.86
CA ALA A 15 12.78 0.67 -14.90
C ALA A 15 14.30 0.88 -14.77
N PRO A 16 14.78 2.12 -14.69
CA PRO A 16 16.20 2.41 -14.52
C PRO A 16 16.72 1.92 -13.16
N ILE A 17 17.93 1.38 -13.18
CA ILE A 17 18.67 1.03 -11.98
C ILE A 17 19.77 2.09 -11.77
N ILE A 18 19.75 2.73 -10.60
CA ILE A 18 20.78 3.68 -10.18
C ILE A 18 21.62 3.02 -9.08
N TRP A 19 22.93 3.02 -9.26
CA TRP A 19 23.83 2.48 -8.25
C TRP A 19 24.07 3.50 -7.13
N LYS A 20 23.79 3.11 -5.89
CA LYS A 20 24.12 3.85 -4.68
C LYS A 20 25.21 3.09 -3.93
N GLY A 21 26.48 3.43 -4.21
CA GLY A 21 27.61 2.59 -3.84
C GLY A 21 27.52 1.24 -4.56
N ASP A 22 27.60 0.13 -3.84
CA ASP A 22 27.48 -1.23 -4.39
C ASP A 22 26.04 -1.75 -4.46
N TYR A 23 25.03 -0.89 -4.10
CA TYR A 23 23.62 -1.28 -4.08
C TYR A 23 22.89 -0.82 -5.34
N PRO A 24 22.32 -1.75 -6.16
CA PRO A 24 21.51 -1.41 -7.31
C PRO A 24 20.11 -0.92 -6.84
N TYR A 25 19.88 0.38 -6.91
CA TYR A 25 18.61 0.97 -6.56
C TYR A 25 17.70 1.07 -7.78
N PHE A 26 16.63 0.33 -7.75
CA PHE A 26 15.56 0.35 -8.74
C PHE A 26 14.66 1.56 -8.51
N ILE A 27 14.41 2.34 -9.56
CA ILE A 27 13.53 3.51 -9.51
C ILE A 27 12.36 3.28 -10.45
N HIS A 28 11.15 3.36 -9.91
CA HIS A 28 9.94 3.20 -10.71
C HIS A 28 8.89 4.24 -10.31
N PRO A 29 8.12 4.79 -11.27
CA PRO A 29 7.13 5.83 -10.96
C PRO A 29 6.00 5.39 -10.02
N LEU A 30 5.71 4.09 -9.92
CA LEU A 30 4.75 3.58 -8.93
C LEU A 30 5.30 3.59 -7.50
N THR A 31 6.63 3.41 -7.34
CA THR A 31 7.26 3.32 -6.00
C THR A 31 7.98 4.59 -5.57
N ASP A 32 8.42 5.40 -6.53
CA ASP A 32 9.24 6.59 -6.26
C ASP A 32 8.59 7.89 -6.78
N GLY A 33 7.48 7.79 -7.53
CA GLY A 33 6.85 8.96 -8.16
C GLY A 33 7.65 9.53 -9.35
N VAL A 34 8.78 8.93 -9.66
CA VAL A 34 9.69 9.32 -10.74
C VAL A 34 10.22 8.08 -11.46
N PRO A 35 10.54 8.18 -12.75
CA PRO A 35 10.22 9.27 -13.68
C PRO A 35 8.71 9.38 -13.93
N ARG A 36 8.26 9.57 -15.14
CA ARG A 36 6.84 9.73 -15.47
C ARG A 36 6.05 8.42 -15.28
N LEU A 37 4.93 8.48 -14.58
CA LEU A 37 3.97 7.38 -14.51
C LEU A 37 3.04 7.43 -15.73
N GLU A 38 3.11 6.42 -16.57
CA GLU A 38 2.24 6.31 -17.73
C GLU A 38 0.81 5.90 -17.32
N PRO A 39 -0.22 6.57 -17.86
CA PRO A 39 -1.61 6.26 -17.50
C PRO A 39 -1.98 4.79 -17.74
N SER A 40 -1.42 4.16 -18.77
CA SER A 40 -1.67 2.76 -19.09
C SER A 40 -1.14 1.80 -18.02
N VAL A 41 -0.04 2.14 -17.35
CA VAL A 41 0.52 1.36 -16.22
C VAL A 41 -0.34 1.52 -14.99
N LEU A 42 -0.75 2.76 -14.68
CA LEU A 42 -1.65 3.02 -13.55
C LEU A 42 -2.99 2.32 -13.74
N THR A 43 -3.58 2.41 -14.93
CA THR A 43 -4.83 1.71 -15.26
C THR A 43 -4.70 0.21 -15.06
N ALA A 44 -3.61 -0.39 -15.55
CA ALA A 44 -3.36 -1.82 -15.38
C ALA A 44 -3.30 -2.24 -13.90
N VAL A 45 -2.60 -1.47 -13.06
CA VAL A 45 -2.54 -1.72 -11.60
C VAL A 45 -3.92 -1.63 -10.96
N VAL A 46 -4.67 -0.57 -11.28
CA VAL A 46 -6.02 -0.37 -10.75
C VAL A 46 -6.94 -1.52 -11.14
N GLU A 47 -6.94 -1.95 -12.41
CA GLU A 47 -7.76 -3.08 -12.89
C GLU A 47 -7.40 -4.40 -12.20
N ILE A 48 -6.11 -4.66 -11.97
CA ILE A 48 -5.69 -5.86 -11.24
C ILE A 48 -6.23 -5.80 -9.81
N ILE A 49 -6.03 -4.69 -9.09
CA ILE A 49 -6.52 -4.55 -7.71
C ILE A 49 -8.04 -4.69 -7.68
N GLU A 50 -8.77 -4.05 -8.58
CA GLU A 50 -10.23 -4.16 -8.65
C GLU A 50 -10.70 -5.61 -8.79
N SER A 51 -9.99 -6.42 -9.57
CA SER A 51 -10.34 -7.83 -9.78
C SER A 51 -10.07 -8.73 -8.56
N MET A 52 -9.28 -8.27 -7.60
CA MET A 52 -8.89 -9.03 -6.40
C MET A 52 -9.81 -8.81 -5.20
N VAL A 53 -10.72 -7.83 -5.27
CA VAL A 53 -11.48 -7.30 -4.13
C VAL A 53 -12.97 -7.48 -4.35
N ASP A 54 -13.67 -7.95 -3.33
CA ASP A 54 -15.13 -7.78 -3.25
C ASP A 54 -15.48 -6.40 -2.72
N TRP A 55 -15.78 -5.48 -3.61
CA TRP A 55 -16.06 -4.07 -3.28
C TRP A 55 -17.29 -3.87 -2.41
N LYS A 56 -18.18 -4.89 -2.28
CA LYS A 56 -19.31 -4.85 -1.35
C LYS A 56 -18.88 -5.05 0.10
N SER A 57 -17.71 -5.64 0.31
CA SER A 57 -17.13 -5.82 1.65
C SER A 57 -16.23 -4.66 2.07
N ILE A 58 -16.04 -3.64 1.26
CA ILE A 58 -15.15 -2.50 1.56
C ILE A 58 -15.99 -1.27 1.90
N ASP A 59 -15.71 -0.67 3.04
CA ASP A 59 -16.30 0.61 3.45
C ASP A 59 -15.33 1.77 3.22
N LEU A 60 -14.02 1.54 3.37
CA LEU A 60 -13.00 2.56 3.37
C LEU A 60 -11.71 2.07 2.68
N LEU A 61 -11.07 2.94 1.90
CA LEU A 61 -9.72 2.75 1.38
C LEU A 61 -8.70 3.46 2.27
N LEU A 62 -7.59 2.80 2.57
CA LEU A 62 -6.47 3.37 3.30
C LEU A 62 -5.22 3.38 2.41
N GLY A 63 -4.78 4.56 2.01
CA GLY A 63 -3.55 4.77 1.24
C GLY A 63 -2.41 5.24 2.15
N ILE A 64 -1.20 4.75 1.90
CA ILE A 64 -0.03 5.13 2.69
C ILE A 64 0.74 6.24 1.97
N GLU A 65 1.07 7.30 2.67
CA GLU A 65 1.87 8.41 2.14
C GLU A 65 3.31 7.92 1.82
N ALA A 66 3.85 8.20 0.60
CA ALA A 66 3.25 9.02 -0.45
C ALA A 66 2.64 8.18 -1.59
N MET A 67 3.23 7.04 -1.95
CA MET A 67 2.95 6.37 -3.22
C MET A 67 1.70 5.46 -3.19
N GLY A 68 1.12 5.20 -2.04
CA GLY A 68 -0.21 4.60 -1.94
C GLY A 68 -1.32 5.51 -2.47
N LEU A 69 -1.13 6.84 -2.45
CA LEU A 69 -2.16 7.80 -2.86
C LEU A 69 -2.52 7.74 -4.36
N PRO A 70 -1.54 7.68 -5.28
CA PRO A 70 -1.84 7.50 -6.71
C PRO A 70 -2.62 6.23 -7.02
N LEU A 71 -2.58 5.23 -6.13
CA LEU A 71 -3.29 3.96 -6.27
C LEU A 71 -4.70 4.04 -5.69
N THR A 72 -4.83 4.56 -4.46
CA THR A 72 -6.13 4.62 -3.78
C THR A 72 -7.08 5.64 -4.39
N SER A 73 -6.58 6.76 -4.92
CA SER A 73 -7.44 7.79 -5.51
C SER A 73 -8.26 7.30 -6.71
N PRO A 74 -7.68 6.65 -7.74
CA PRO A 74 -8.46 6.10 -8.83
C PRO A 74 -9.37 4.94 -8.38
N LEU A 75 -8.94 4.10 -7.43
CA LEU A 75 -9.76 3.04 -6.86
C LEU A 75 -10.99 3.61 -6.14
N SER A 76 -10.81 4.67 -5.35
CA SER A 76 -11.89 5.38 -4.66
C SER A 76 -12.93 5.92 -5.65
N MET A 77 -12.47 6.61 -6.70
CA MET A 77 -13.36 7.19 -7.71
C MET A 77 -14.14 6.14 -8.50
N ARG A 78 -13.49 5.04 -8.88
CA ARG A 78 -14.10 3.99 -9.72
C ARG A 78 -15.08 3.12 -8.93
N ASN A 79 -14.84 2.93 -7.64
CA ASN A 79 -15.63 2.02 -6.79
C ASN A 79 -16.54 2.75 -5.79
N GLU A 80 -16.60 4.09 -5.87
CA GLU A 80 -17.42 4.95 -5.02
C GLU A 80 -17.22 4.64 -3.52
N ARG A 81 -15.94 4.50 -3.10
CA ARG A 81 -15.56 4.29 -1.71
C ARG A 81 -14.73 5.46 -1.20
N PRO A 82 -15.01 5.97 0.01
CA PRO A 82 -14.18 6.99 0.62
C PRO A 82 -12.75 6.49 0.82
N GLN A 83 -11.80 7.42 0.88
CA GLN A 83 -10.42 7.10 1.20
C GLN A 83 -9.88 8.00 2.31
N VAL A 84 -9.01 7.46 3.14
CA VAL A 84 -8.17 8.19 4.07
C VAL A 84 -6.70 7.90 3.81
N VAL A 85 -5.84 8.75 4.33
CA VAL A 85 -4.40 8.69 4.08
C VAL A 85 -3.65 8.56 5.40
N VAL A 86 -2.78 7.56 5.49
CA VAL A 86 -1.80 7.47 6.58
C VAL A 86 -0.76 8.56 6.36
N ARG A 87 -0.68 9.51 7.29
CA ARG A 87 0.18 10.70 7.18
C ARG A 87 1.42 10.59 8.07
N LYS A 88 2.51 11.20 7.63
CA LYS A 88 3.78 11.28 8.38
C LYS A 88 3.82 12.46 9.36
N ARG A 89 2.74 13.20 9.51
CA ARG A 89 2.61 14.28 10.49
C ARG A 89 1.22 14.28 11.13
N SER A 90 1.14 14.68 12.38
CA SER A 90 -0.12 14.89 13.09
C SER A 90 -0.87 16.11 12.54
N TYR A 91 -2.19 16.05 12.58
CA TYR A 91 -3.11 17.15 12.33
C TYR A 91 -3.88 17.52 13.59
N GLY A 92 -3.77 16.73 14.66
CA GLY A 92 -4.46 16.97 15.94
C GLY A 92 -5.97 16.84 15.86
N LEU A 93 -6.47 16.02 14.93
CA LEU A 93 -7.91 15.75 14.80
C LEU A 93 -8.37 14.85 15.94
N GLU A 94 -9.63 15.01 16.33
CA GLU A 94 -10.24 14.11 17.32
C GLU A 94 -10.25 12.68 16.78
N GLY A 95 -9.81 11.73 17.59
CA GLY A 95 -9.67 10.32 17.19
C GLY A 95 -8.42 9.99 16.38
N GLU A 96 -7.49 10.96 16.19
CA GLU A 96 -6.20 10.67 15.55
C GLU A 96 -5.41 9.64 16.37
N VAL A 97 -4.94 8.59 15.71
CA VAL A 97 -4.11 7.54 16.30
C VAL A 97 -2.68 7.65 15.78
N ALA A 98 -1.75 7.91 16.68
CA ALA A 98 -0.32 7.87 16.36
C ALA A 98 0.18 6.42 16.37
N ILE A 99 0.93 6.04 15.34
CA ILE A 99 1.60 4.76 15.21
C ILE A 99 3.11 4.99 15.07
N ASP A 100 3.89 4.30 15.88
CA ASP A 100 5.34 4.41 15.83
C ASP A 100 5.90 3.44 14.80
N GLN A 101 6.54 4.01 13.78
CA GLN A 101 7.28 3.24 12.81
C GLN A 101 8.70 3.02 13.31
N SER A 102 9.04 1.79 13.62
CA SER A 102 10.42 1.37 13.89
C SER A 102 10.91 0.50 12.74
N THR A 103 11.54 1.12 11.76
CA THR A 103 12.31 0.39 10.74
C THR A 103 13.79 0.45 11.09
N GLY A 104 14.60 -0.50 10.60
CA GLY A 104 16.06 -0.52 10.86
C GLY A 104 16.82 0.74 10.39
N TYR A 105 16.16 1.65 9.67
CA TYR A 105 16.77 2.84 9.05
C TYR A 105 16.08 4.16 9.40
N SER A 106 14.87 4.16 9.96
CA SER A 106 14.19 5.38 10.37
C SER A 106 13.26 5.13 11.57
N LYS A 107 13.28 6.07 12.50
CA LYS A 107 12.25 6.21 13.54
C LYS A 107 11.36 7.37 13.11
N GLY A 108 10.08 7.15 13.01
CA GLY A 108 9.11 8.18 12.70
C GLY A 108 7.74 7.78 13.22
N SER A 109 6.88 8.74 13.44
CA SER A 109 5.48 8.48 13.75
C SER A 109 4.65 8.66 12.47
N MET A 110 3.65 7.82 12.30
CA MET A 110 2.59 7.99 11.31
C MET A 110 1.27 8.16 12.03
N PHE A 111 0.29 8.68 11.32
CA PHE A 111 -0.97 9.09 11.94
C PHE A 111 -2.14 8.58 11.10
N LEU A 112 -3.05 7.86 11.76
CA LEU A 112 -4.33 7.41 11.23
C LEU A 112 -5.41 8.41 11.68
N ASN A 113 -6.26 8.81 10.76
CA ASN A 113 -7.36 9.72 11.04
C ASN A 113 -8.63 9.16 10.41
N ASP A 114 -9.77 9.47 11.04
CA ASP A 114 -11.12 9.23 10.49
C ASP A 114 -11.38 7.78 10.05
N ILE A 115 -10.89 6.82 10.85
CA ILE A 115 -11.24 5.41 10.72
C ILE A 115 -12.13 5.05 11.91
N GLN A 116 -13.31 4.47 11.63
CA GLN A 116 -14.27 4.15 12.67
C GLN A 116 -14.23 2.67 13.05
N LYS A 117 -14.56 2.39 14.30
CA LYS A 117 -14.70 1.01 14.78
C LYS A 117 -15.73 0.24 13.94
N GLY A 118 -15.32 -0.93 13.47
CA GLY A 118 -16.16 -1.84 12.68
C GLY A 118 -16.17 -1.53 11.17
N GLU A 119 -15.54 -0.45 10.71
CA GLU A 119 -15.35 -0.21 9.28
C GLU A 119 -14.45 -1.27 8.65
N ARG A 120 -14.81 -1.70 7.45
CA ARG A 120 -14.06 -2.69 6.66
C ARG A 120 -13.11 -1.97 5.72
N VAL A 121 -11.82 -2.12 5.99
CA VAL A 121 -10.75 -1.33 5.37
C VAL A 121 -9.97 -2.16 4.35
N LEU A 122 -9.80 -1.62 3.14
CA LEU A 122 -8.81 -2.08 2.17
C LEU A 122 -7.57 -1.19 2.25
N ILE A 123 -6.43 -1.76 2.59
CA ILE A 123 -5.15 -1.07 2.62
C ILE A 123 -4.42 -1.30 1.29
N VAL A 124 -3.97 -0.22 0.66
CA VAL A 124 -3.21 -0.28 -0.60
C VAL A 124 -1.93 0.52 -0.48
N ASP A 125 -0.82 -0.10 -0.88
CA ASP A 125 0.49 0.55 -0.91
C ASP A 125 1.30 0.15 -2.15
N ASP A 126 2.37 0.87 -2.42
CA ASP A 126 3.21 0.68 -3.60
C ASP A 126 4.22 -0.47 -3.42
N VAL A 127 4.94 -0.51 -2.30
CA VAL A 127 6.04 -1.46 -2.10
C VAL A 127 6.10 -2.02 -0.67
N LEU A 128 6.30 -3.30 -0.58
CA LEU A 128 6.54 -4.01 0.68
C LEU A 128 7.93 -4.64 0.68
N SER A 129 8.79 -4.20 1.58
CA SER A 129 10.15 -4.76 1.75
C SER A 129 10.26 -5.56 3.06
N THR A 130 10.59 -4.90 4.16
CA THR A 130 10.72 -5.53 5.48
C THR A 130 9.39 -5.71 6.22
N GLY A 131 8.37 -4.95 5.84
CA GLY A 131 7.04 -5.02 6.44
C GLY A 131 6.82 -4.16 7.70
N GLY A 132 7.86 -3.53 8.24
CA GLY A 132 7.74 -2.79 9.50
C GLY A 132 6.72 -1.65 9.48
N THR A 133 6.65 -0.90 8.39
CA THR A 133 5.64 0.15 8.20
C THR A 133 4.23 -0.42 8.20
N LEU A 134 4.01 -1.43 7.38
CA LEU A 134 2.70 -2.06 7.25
C LEU A 134 2.28 -2.73 8.55
N ASP A 135 3.20 -3.41 9.25
CA ASP A 135 2.95 -4.01 10.56
C ASP A 135 2.42 -2.99 11.58
N ALA A 136 3.05 -1.81 11.66
CA ALA A 136 2.61 -0.74 12.56
C ALA A 136 1.21 -0.21 12.19
N ILE A 137 0.94 -0.09 10.88
CA ILE A 137 -0.39 0.35 10.37
C ILE A 137 -1.46 -0.70 10.72
N LEU A 138 -1.20 -2.00 10.49
CA LEU A 138 -2.14 -3.06 10.82
C LEU A 138 -2.51 -3.02 12.30
N GLN A 139 -1.51 -2.93 13.19
CA GLN A 139 -1.75 -2.79 14.64
C GLN A 139 -2.57 -1.54 14.99
N GLY A 140 -2.29 -0.42 14.34
CA GLY A 140 -3.04 0.83 14.54
C GLY A 140 -4.52 0.69 14.15
N VAL A 141 -4.80 0.10 12.98
CA VAL A 141 -6.17 -0.14 12.50
C VAL A 141 -6.92 -1.12 13.39
N GLU A 142 -6.27 -2.21 13.83
CA GLU A 142 -6.84 -3.15 14.81
C GLU A 142 -7.11 -2.48 16.17
N THR A 143 -6.23 -1.59 16.62
CA THR A 143 -6.41 -0.84 17.88
C THR A 143 -7.64 0.07 17.83
N ILE A 144 -7.93 0.66 16.68
CA ILE A 144 -9.17 1.44 16.43
C ILE A 144 -10.40 0.52 16.50
N GLY A 145 -10.23 -0.77 16.22
CA GLY A 145 -11.29 -1.77 16.15
C GLY A 145 -11.97 -1.81 14.78
N ALA A 146 -11.32 -1.32 13.74
CA ALA A 146 -11.72 -1.52 12.36
C ALA A 146 -11.33 -2.92 11.87
N ILE A 147 -11.92 -3.37 10.79
CA ILE A 147 -11.72 -4.68 10.20
C ILE A 147 -10.85 -4.53 8.95
N ILE A 148 -9.72 -5.21 8.91
CA ILE A 148 -8.85 -5.20 7.74
C ILE A 148 -9.31 -6.34 6.81
N GLU A 149 -10.04 -6.00 5.76
CA GLU A 149 -10.54 -6.99 4.78
C GLU A 149 -9.43 -7.52 3.89
N ALA A 150 -8.56 -6.63 3.43
CA ALA A 150 -7.41 -7.01 2.64
C ALA A 150 -6.31 -5.95 2.68
N VAL A 151 -5.10 -6.40 2.39
CA VAL A 151 -3.93 -5.56 2.11
C VAL A 151 -3.40 -5.95 0.74
N ILE A 152 -3.24 -4.97 -0.14
CA ILE A 152 -2.69 -5.19 -1.48
C ILE A 152 -1.53 -4.24 -1.69
N VAL A 153 -0.35 -4.79 -2.00
CA VAL A 153 0.82 -4.02 -2.38
C VAL A 153 1.18 -4.31 -3.83
N VAL A 154 1.66 -3.30 -4.55
CA VAL A 154 1.99 -3.50 -5.97
C VAL A 154 3.24 -4.35 -6.10
N VAL A 155 4.30 -4.01 -5.38
CA VAL A 155 5.61 -4.68 -5.49
C VAL A 155 6.05 -5.25 -4.15
N GLU A 156 6.38 -6.54 -4.16
CA GLU A 156 7.03 -7.21 -3.04
C GLU A 156 8.53 -7.30 -3.28
N LYS A 157 9.32 -6.88 -2.26
CA LYS A 157 10.79 -7.03 -2.22
C LYS A 157 11.20 -7.63 -0.88
N GLY A 158 11.84 -8.81 -0.91
CA GLY A 158 12.35 -9.43 0.32
C GLY A 158 11.29 -10.21 1.13
N PRO A 159 11.49 -10.39 2.45
CA PRO A 159 10.74 -11.35 3.24
C PRO A 159 9.46 -10.80 3.91
N GLY A 160 9.21 -9.50 3.81
CA GLY A 160 8.17 -8.82 4.62
C GLY A 160 6.77 -9.37 4.40
N LEU A 161 6.39 -9.70 3.16
CA LEU A 161 5.07 -10.24 2.86
C LEU A 161 4.81 -11.55 3.61
N LYS A 162 5.75 -12.49 3.52
CA LYS A 162 5.65 -13.78 4.21
C LYS A 162 5.57 -13.61 5.73
N GLN A 163 6.40 -12.75 6.29
CA GLN A 163 6.40 -12.48 7.73
C GLN A 163 5.07 -11.90 8.22
N LEU A 164 4.47 -10.97 7.46
CA LEU A 164 3.15 -10.42 7.79
C LEU A 164 2.03 -11.44 7.63
N GLN A 165 2.05 -12.27 6.59
CA GLN A 165 1.07 -13.35 6.42
C GLN A 165 1.13 -14.37 7.57
N GLU A 166 2.32 -14.70 8.06
CA GLU A 166 2.51 -15.58 9.21
C GLU A 166 2.01 -14.93 10.52
N LYS A 167 2.26 -13.61 10.69
CA LYS A 167 1.84 -12.86 11.88
C LYS A 167 0.32 -12.58 11.90
N TYR A 168 -0.27 -12.33 10.73
CA TYR A 168 -1.69 -11.99 10.57
C TYR A 168 -2.41 -12.99 9.66
N PRO A 169 -2.55 -14.26 10.08
CA PRO A 169 -3.12 -15.31 9.22
C PRO A 169 -4.60 -15.10 8.89
N HIS A 170 -5.28 -14.22 9.62
CA HIS A 170 -6.68 -13.83 9.41
C HIS A 170 -6.86 -12.68 8.40
N ILE A 171 -5.76 -11.99 8.01
CA ILE A 171 -5.80 -10.89 7.05
C ILE A 171 -5.30 -11.39 5.69
N LYS A 172 -6.06 -11.11 4.64
CA LYS A 172 -5.62 -11.38 3.27
C LYS A 172 -4.58 -10.35 2.84
N ILE A 173 -3.30 -10.70 2.90
CA ILE A 173 -2.19 -9.84 2.47
C ILE A 173 -1.59 -10.39 1.18
N SER A 174 -1.51 -9.58 0.13
CA SER A 174 -1.04 -10.00 -1.19
C SER A 174 -0.24 -8.93 -1.91
N SER A 175 0.58 -9.36 -2.87
CA SER A 175 1.31 -8.50 -3.80
C SER A 175 0.92 -8.80 -5.25
N LEU A 176 1.07 -7.82 -6.15
CA LEU A 176 0.84 -8.03 -7.58
C LEU A 176 2.06 -8.63 -8.25
N VAL A 177 3.25 -8.17 -7.88
CA VAL A 177 4.53 -8.61 -8.46
C VAL A 177 5.58 -8.78 -7.38
N ARG A 178 6.40 -9.81 -7.50
CA ARG A 178 7.61 -10.02 -6.70
C ARG A 178 8.85 -9.70 -7.52
N LEU A 179 9.77 -8.90 -6.95
CA LEU A 179 11.09 -8.57 -7.50
C LEU A 179 12.22 -9.21 -6.69
#